data_fa7409982fa60cc3dc7b80335b660100
#
_entry.id   fa7409982fa60cc3dc7b80335b660100
#
_cell.length_a   1.000
_cell.length_b   1.000
_cell.length_c   1.000
_cell.angle_alpha   90.00
_cell.angle_beta   90.00
_cell.angle_gamma   90.00
#
_symmetry.space_group_name_H-M   'P 1'
#
loop_
_entity.id
_entity.type
_entity.pdbx_description
1 polymer ?
#
loop_
_entity_poly.entity_id
_entity_poly.type
_entity_poly.pdbx_seq_one_letter_code
_entity_poly.pdbx_strand_id
1 'polypeptide(L)'
;IVDIIDYRFLTADEELVLEIQKPTGEIWEYEIEKDYGEELGLEFGGGIMDKAKRCSNKCMFCFIDQNPKGMRETLYFKDDDSRLSFLQGNFVTLTNMKDEDIDRIIRYRISPINISVHTTNPELRVKMLGNRFAGQVYDRMKKLADAGIVMHCQIVLIPEVNNGDELKRTINDLYTLYPAVANLAVVP
;
A
#
# COMPACT_ATOMS: atom_id res chain seq x y z
N ILE A 1 -16.87 6.98 7.92
CA ILE A 1 -15.81 5.94 7.86
C ILE A 1 -15.89 5.29 6.48
N VAL A 2 -14.78 5.31 5.74
CA VAL A 2 -14.70 4.77 4.37
C VAL A 2 -14.18 3.33 4.39
N ASP A 3 -13.17 3.05 5.21
CA ASP A 3 -12.56 1.72 5.33
C ASP A 3 -11.89 1.52 6.70
N ILE A 4 -11.22 0.38 6.87
CA ILE A 4 -10.55 -0.01 8.12
C ILE A 4 -9.48 0.98 8.58
N ILE A 5 -8.85 1.73 7.67
CA ILE A 5 -7.83 2.73 8.03
C ILE A 5 -8.49 3.94 8.70
N ASP A 6 -9.61 4.45 8.11
CA ASP A 6 -10.40 5.51 8.74
C ASP A 6 -10.91 5.05 10.11
N TYR A 7 -11.45 3.83 10.18
CA TYR A 7 -11.94 3.27 11.43
C TYR A 7 -10.86 3.31 12.51
N ARG A 8 -9.70 2.71 12.26
CA ARG A 8 -8.60 2.66 13.23
C ARG A 8 -8.09 4.04 13.64
N PHE A 9 -8.01 4.98 12.68
CA PHE A 9 -7.55 6.33 12.97
C PHE A 9 -8.57 7.11 13.80
N LEU A 10 -9.84 7.10 13.38
CA LEU A 10 -10.90 7.90 14.01
C LEU A 10 -11.35 7.33 15.36
N THR A 11 -11.12 6.03 15.61
CA THR A 11 -11.46 5.40 16.88
C THR A 11 -10.29 5.27 17.85
N ALA A 12 -9.14 5.89 17.56
CA ALA A 12 -7.98 5.84 18.44
C ALA A 12 -8.12 6.73 19.69
N ASP A 13 -8.91 7.81 19.61
CA ASP A 13 -9.09 8.77 20.69
C ASP A 13 -9.82 8.19 21.92
N GLU A 14 -9.64 8.82 23.07
CA GLU A 14 -10.24 8.43 24.36
C GLU A 14 -11.73 8.77 24.43
N GLU A 15 -12.14 9.87 23.80
CA GLU A 15 -13.53 10.33 23.74
C GLU A 15 -13.97 10.38 22.27
N LEU A 16 -15.05 9.71 21.93
CA LEU A 16 -15.58 9.73 20.56
C LEU A 16 -17.10 9.60 20.55
N VAL A 17 -17.71 10.13 19.50
CA VAL A 17 -19.13 9.97 19.20
C VAL A 17 -19.27 9.09 17.96
N LEU A 18 -19.94 7.97 18.11
CA LEU A 18 -20.18 7.02 17.04
C LEU A 18 -21.64 7.08 16.58
N GLU A 19 -21.86 7.53 15.35
CA GLU A 19 -23.17 7.50 14.70
C GLU A 19 -23.32 6.21 13.88
N ILE A 20 -24.36 5.43 14.15
CA ILE A 20 -24.65 4.17 13.45
C ILE A 20 -26.02 4.25 12.80
N GLN A 21 -26.07 4.12 11.47
CA GLN A 21 -27.32 3.95 10.74
C GLN A 21 -27.67 2.46 10.64
N LYS A 22 -28.82 2.08 11.21
CA LYS A 22 -29.35 0.72 11.12
C LYS A 22 -29.97 0.44 9.74
N PRO A 23 -30.11 -0.82 9.34
CA PRO A 23 -30.80 -1.20 8.10
C PRO A 23 -32.24 -0.67 7.99
N THR A 24 -32.87 -0.37 9.12
CA THR A 24 -34.20 0.24 9.20
C THR A 24 -34.22 1.73 8.84
N GLY A 25 -33.03 2.37 8.70
CA GLY A 25 -32.87 3.80 8.51
C GLY A 25 -32.78 4.60 9.82
N GLU A 26 -32.97 3.96 10.96
CA GLU A 26 -32.84 4.56 12.29
C GLU A 26 -31.36 4.89 12.56
N ILE A 27 -31.07 6.08 13.08
CA ILE A 27 -29.73 6.54 13.44
C ILE A 27 -29.61 6.52 14.96
N TRP A 28 -28.55 5.89 15.43
CA TRP A 28 -28.18 5.85 16.83
C TRP A 28 -26.85 6.53 17.03
N GLU A 29 -26.75 7.34 18.07
CA GLU A 29 -25.55 8.02 18.50
C GLU A 29 -25.08 7.43 19.83
N TYR A 30 -23.80 7.08 19.90
CA TYR A 30 -23.15 6.54 21.09
C TYR A 30 -21.99 7.45 21.48
N GLU A 31 -22.05 8.01 22.68
CA GLU A 31 -20.89 8.64 23.32
C GLU A 31 -20.07 7.55 24.01
N ILE A 32 -18.78 7.47 23.68
CA ILE A 32 -17.89 6.42 24.14
C ILE A 32 -16.66 7.05 24.78
N GLU A 33 -16.38 6.66 26.03
CA GLU A 33 -15.15 6.93 26.75
C GLU A 33 -14.35 5.62 26.87
N LYS A 34 -13.05 5.64 26.58
CA LYS A 34 -12.18 4.48 26.58
C LYS A 34 -10.72 4.89 26.72
N ASP A 35 -9.81 3.95 26.94
CA ASP A 35 -8.36 4.21 26.91
C ASP A 35 -7.90 4.50 25.47
N TYR A 36 -6.84 5.34 25.34
CA TYR A 36 -6.25 5.64 24.02
C TYR A 36 -5.83 4.36 23.32
N GLY A 37 -6.30 4.19 22.06
CA GLY A 37 -6.01 3.02 21.25
C GLY A 37 -6.75 1.74 21.66
N GLU A 38 -7.59 1.75 22.71
CA GLU A 38 -8.49 0.64 23.03
C GLU A 38 -9.48 0.39 21.88
N GLU A 39 -9.67 -0.89 21.55
CA GLU A 39 -10.58 -1.28 20.46
C GLU A 39 -12.04 -1.23 20.90
N LEU A 40 -12.95 -0.81 20.01
CA LEU A 40 -14.39 -0.79 20.27
C LEU A 40 -15.03 -2.19 20.27
N GLY A 41 -14.27 -3.25 19.99
CA GLY A 41 -14.78 -4.61 19.90
C GLY A 41 -15.69 -4.88 18.71
N LEU A 42 -15.63 -4.02 17.66
CA LEU A 42 -16.40 -4.23 16.43
C LEU A 42 -15.67 -5.18 15.50
N GLU A 43 -16.35 -6.24 15.07
CA GLU A 43 -15.84 -7.20 14.09
C GLU A 43 -16.40 -6.90 12.70
N PHE A 44 -15.51 -6.87 11.71
CA PHE A 44 -15.86 -6.69 10.31
C PHE A 44 -15.61 -7.99 9.54
N GLY A 45 -16.61 -8.49 8.84
CA GLY A 45 -16.64 -9.81 8.20
C GLY A 45 -15.58 -10.06 7.09
N GLY A 46 -14.56 -9.21 6.96
CA GLY A 46 -13.49 -9.37 5.95
C GLY A 46 -12.16 -8.75 6.35
N GLY A 47 -11.98 -8.34 7.62
CA GLY A 47 -10.72 -7.77 8.13
C GLY A 47 -10.35 -6.37 7.61
N ILE A 48 -10.84 -5.96 6.45
CA ILE A 48 -10.62 -4.63 5.84
C ILE A 48 -11.92 -3.87 5.56
N MET A 49 -13.05 -4.34 6.08
CA MET A 49 -14.43 -3.82 5.97
C MET A 49 -15.05 -3.94 4.57
N ASP A 50 -14.24 -3.93 3.52
CA ASP A 50 -14.66 -4.05 2.12
C ASP A 50 -13.77 -5.04 1.35
N LYS A 51 -13.90 -5.07 0.02
CA LYS A 51 -13.07 -5.94 -0.82
C LYS A 51 -11.69 -5.34 -1.05
N ALA A 52 -10.65 -6.17 -0.98
CA ALA A 52 -9.30 -5.76 -1.34
C ALA A 52 -9.21 -5.26 -2.79
N LYS A 53 -8.46 -4.17 -2.99
CA LYS A 53 -8.23 -3.59 -4.32
C LYS A 53 -7.39 -4.55 -5.16
N ARG A 54 -7.90 -4.94 -6.32
CA ARG A 54 -7.18 -5.80 -7.27
C ARG A 54 -6.09 -5.02 -7.98
N CYS A 55 -4.95 -5.68 -8.17
CA CYS A 55 -3.84 -5.15 -8.94
C CYS A 55 -4.23 -4.97 -10.42
N SER A 56 -3.93 -3.79 -10.98
CA SER A 56 -4.15 -3.46 -12.39
C SER A 56 -2.92 -3.63 -13.27
N ASN A 57 -1.77 -4.03 -12.68
CA ASN A 57 -0.52 -4.19 -13.39
C ASN A 57 -0.46 -5.50 -14.20
N LYS A 58 0.37 -5.48 -15.24
CA LYS A 58 0.73 -6.63 -16.08
C LYS A 58 2.24 -6.81 -16.05
N CYS A 59 2.79 -7.04 -14.85
CA CYS A 59 4.23 -7.13 -14.64
C CYS A 59 4.82 -8.32 -15.41
N MET A 60 5.95 -8.11 -16.08
CA MET A 60 6.64 -9.18 -16.81
C MET A 60 7.16 -10.30 -15.90
N PHE A 61 7.25 -10.04 -14.60
CA PHE A 61 7.71 -10.95 -13.54
C PHE A 61 6.59 -11.36 -12.56
N CYS A 62 5.31 -11.18 -12.93
CA CYS A 62 4.21 -11.45 -12.02
C CYS A 62 4.11 -12.96 -11.68
N PHE A 63 4.48 -13.33 -10.46
CA PHE A 63 4.43 -14.71 -10.00
C PHE A 63 3.01 -15.28 -9.97
N ILE A 64 1.99 -14.44 -9.80
CA ILE A 64 0.59 -14.88 -9.87
C ILE A 64 0.21 -15.29 -11.30
N ASP A 65 0.65 -14.52 -12.32
CA ASP A 65 0.37 -14.83 -13.72
C ASP A 65 1.14 -16.08 -14.21
N GLN A 66 2.20 -16.45 -13.50
CA GLN A 66 3.02 -17.65 -13.78
C GLN A 66 2.46 -18.91 -13.13
N ASN A 67 1.43 -18.81 -12.27
CA ASN A 67 0.81 -19.98 -11.67
C ASN A 67 0.18 -20.91 -12.73
N PRO A 68 0.28 -22.24 -12.56
CA PRO A 68 -0.40 -23.20 -13.42
C PRO A 68 -1.90 -22.95 -13.47
N LYS A 69 -2.50 -23.11 -14.65
CA LYS A 69 -3.96 -22.95 -14.82
C LYS A 69 -4.74 -24.06 -14.09
N GLY A 70 -5.95 -23.73 -13.65
CA GLY A 70 -6.88 -24.71 -13.07
C GLY A 70 -6.68 -24.99 -11.58
N MET A 71 -5.90 -24.17 -10.89
CA MET A 71 -5.76 -24.24 -9.43
C MET A 71 -6.92 -23.48 -8.76
N ARG A 72 -6.99 -23.52 -7.42
CA ARG A 72 -8.02 -22.79 -6.65
C ARG A 72 -7.96 -21.27 -6.90
N GLU A 73 -9.11 -20.63 -6.96
CA GLU A 73 -9.26 -19.21 -7.35
C GLU A 73 -8.43 -18.25 -6.48
N THR A 74 -8.25 -18.56 -5.19
CA THR A 74 -7.48 -17.73 -4.27
C THR A 74 -6.02 -17.54 -4.68
N LEU A 75 -5.44 -18.49 -5.47
CA LEU A 75 -4.07 -18.38 -5.97
C LEU A 75 -3.92 -17.39 -7.13
N TYR A 76 -5.02 -16.95 -7.73
CA TYR A 76 -5.01 -15.99 -8.84
C TYR A 76 -5.45 -14.59 -8.42
N PHE A 77 -5.69 -14.38 -7.14
CA PHE A 77 -6.01 -13.06 -6.63
C PHE A 77 -4.73 -12.24 -6.54
N LYS A 78 -4.67 -11.14 -7.31
CA LYS A 78 -3.59 -10.17 -7.27
C LYS A 78 -4.08 -8.94 -6.51
N ASP A 79 -3.45 -8.65 -5.38
CA ASP A 79 -3.68 -7.42 -4.63
C ASP A 79 -2.63 -6.35 -4.95
N ASP A 80 -3.04 -5.10 -4.85
CA ASP A 80 -2.18 -3.91 -4.83
C ASP A 80 -2.89 -2.86 -3.98
N ASP A 81 -3.13 -3.23 -2.72
CA ASP A 81 -3.94 -2.50 -1.76
C ASP A 81 -3.06 -1.97 -0.62
N SER A 82 -2.94 -0.64 -0.54
CA SER A 82 -2.10 0.00 0.49
C SER A 82 -2.53 -0.33 1.92
N ARG A 83 -3.81 -0.66 2.14
CA ARG A 83 -4.31 -1.10 3.46
C ARG A 83 -3.67 -2.42 3.87
N LEU A 84 -3.50 -3.35 2.94
CA LEU A 84 -2.82 -4.63 3.19
C LEU A 84 -1.32 -4.45 3.42
N SER A 85 -0.69 -3.42 2.83
CA SER A 85 0.68 -3.08 3.15
C SER A 85 0.83 -2.72 4.63
N PHE A 86 -0.06 -1.89 5.15
CA PHE A 86 -0.05 -1.48 6.55
C PHE A 86 -0.48 -2.60 7.51
N LEU A 87 -1.53 -3.36 7.16
CA LEU A 87 -2.12 -4.36 8.07
C LEU A 87 -1.36 -5.69 8.08
N GLN A 88 -0.75 -6.08 6.95
CA GLN A 88 -0.18 -7.41 6.74
C GLN A 88 1.26 -7.39 6.21
N GLY A 89 1.80 -6.20 5.90
CA GLY A 89 3.15 -6.06 5.36
C GLY A 89 3.28 -6.37 3.86
N ASN A 90 2.17 -6.38 3.11
CA ASN A 90 2.19 -6.62 1.67
C ASN A 90 2.92 -5.49 0.93
N PHE A 91 3.67 -5.83 -0.11
CA PHE A 91 4.31 -4.85 -0.98
C PHE A 91 3.34 -4.30 -2.01
N VAL A 92 3.26 -2.97 -2.12
CA VAL A 92 2.40 -2.28 -3.09
C VAL A 92 3.22 -1.53 -4.13
N THR A 93 2.67 -1.40 -5.34
CA THR A 93 3.38 -0.75 -6.45
C THR A 93 3.18 0.76 -6.50
N LEU A 94 2.28 1.30 -5.72
CA LEU A 94 1.76 2.67 -5.76
C LEU A 94 1.05 3.04 -7.08
N THR A 95 0.89 2.11 -8.03
CA THR A 95 0.20 2.40 -9.31
C THR A 95 -1.32 2.42 -9.18
N ASN A 96 -1.84 1.72 -8.18
CA ASN A 96 -3.28 1.56 -7.91
C ASN A 96 -3.82 2.61 -6.93
N MET A 97 -3.09 3.70 -6.76
CA MET A 97 -3.39 4.79 -5.83
C MET A 97 -3.58 6.09 -6.58
N LYS A 98 -4.51 6.89 -6.11
CA LYS A 98 -4.67 8.30 -6.51
C LYS A 98 -3.82 9.19 -5.59
N ASP A 99 -3.71 10.47 -5.93
CA ASP A 99 -2.98 11.42 -5.10
C ASP A 99 -3.65 11.62 -3.74
N GLU A 100 -4.99 11.54 -3.69
CA GLU A 100 -5.76 11.58 -2.44
C GLU A 100 -5.44 10.39 -1.52
N ASP A 101 -5.15 9.19 -2.09
CA ASP A 101 -4.72 8.03 -1.31
C ASP A 101 -3.34 8.26 -0.67
N ILE A 102 -2.41 8.91 -1.39
CA ILE A 102 -1.09 9.30 -0.86
C ILE A 102 -1.25 10.35 0.25
N ASP A 103 -2.09 11.38 0.02
CA ASP A 103 -2.35 12.42 1.02
C ASP A 103 -2.97 11.84 2.30
N ARG A 104 -3.81 10.83 2.16
CA ARG A 104 -4.42 10.11 3.29
C ARG A 104 -3.38 9.31 4.09
N ILE A 105 -2.43 8.62 3.42
CA ILE A 105 -1.32 7.95 4.10
C ILE A 105 -0.52 8.95 4.93
N ILE A 106 -0.23 10.13 4.36
CA ILE A 106 0.50 11.19 5.05
C ILE A 106 -0.29 11.73 6.24
N ARG A 107 -1.57 12.06 6.02
CA ARG A 107 -2.46 12.62 7.05
C ARG A 107 -2.60 11.69 8.26
N TYR A 108 -2.75 10.39 8.03
CA TYR A 108 -2.94 9.40 9.08
C TYR A 108 -1.63 8.79 9.59
N ARG A 109 -0.50 9.28 9.07
CA ARG A 109 0.84 8.78 9.41
C ARG A 109 0.95 7.27 9.30
N ILE A 110 0.42 6.69 8.22
CA ILE A 110 0.45 5.24 7.97
C ILE A 110 1.88 4.85 7.60
N SER A 111 2.60 4.35 8.59
CA SER A 111 4.02 4.04 8.51
C SER A 111 4.34 2.79 9.36
N PRO A 112 5.22 1.86 8.90
CA PRO A 112 5.88 1.88 7.59
C PRO A 112 4.95 1.45 6.44
N ILE A 113 5.35 1.76 5.19
CA ILE A 113 4.74 1.23 3.97
C ILE A 113 5.77 0.42 3.17
N ASN A 114 5.34 -0.73 2.64
CA ASN A 114 6.19 -1.61 1.84
C ASN A 114 5.96 -1.35 0.35
N ILE A 115 7.01 -1.00 -0.39
CA ILE A 115 6.91 -0.53 -1.78
C ILE A 115 7.70 -1.42 -2.74
N SER A 116 6.99 -1.97 -3.74
CA SER A 116 7.57 -2.63 -4.91
C SER A 116 8.11 -1.58 -5.89
N VAL A 117 9.41 -1.31 -5.82
CA VAL A 117 10.06 -0.26 -6.63
C VAL A 117 10.46 -0.77 -8.02
N HIS A 118 11.26 -1.82 -8.07
CA HIS A 118 11.85 -2.49 -9.23
C HIS A 118 12.84 -1.62 -10.02
N THR A 119 12.51 -0.36 -10.31
CA THR A 119 13.38 0.68 -10.88
C THR A 119 12.79 2.06 -10.65
N THR A 120 13.63 3.08 -10.53
CA THR A 120 13.26 4.50 -10.49
C THR A 120 13.19 5.13 -11.89
N ASN A 121 13.68 4.43 -12.93
CA ASN A 121 13.54 4.87 -14.30
C ASN A 121 12.06 4.81 -14.75
N PRO A 122 11.42 5.96 -15.03
CA PRO A 122 9.98 6.00 -15.29
C PRO A 122 9.57 5.15 -16.50
N GLU A 123 10.33 5.24 -17.60
CA GLU A 123 10.02 4.54 -18.84
C GLU A 123 10.20 3.02 -18.68
N LEU A 124 11.31 2.62 -18.06
CA LEU A 124 11.57 1.21 -17.79
C LEU A 124 10.51 0.63 -16.85
N ARG A 125 10.13 1.37 -15.81
CA ARG A 125 9.10 0.90 -14.85
C ARG A 125 7.74 0.71 -15.52
N VAL A 126 7.33 1.63 -16.39
CA VAL A 126 6.11 1.49 -17.21
C VAL A 126 6.16 0.19 -18.03
N LYS A 127 7.30 -0.10 -18.65
CA LYS A 127 7.51 -1.34 -19.42
C LYS A 127 7.47 -2.58 -18.52
N MET A 128 8.16 -2.55 -17.38
CA MET A 128 8.24 -3.69 -16.46
C MET A 128 6.87 -4.05 -15.85
N LEU A 129 6.08 -3.05 -15.46
CA LEU A 129 4.78 -3.26 -14.81
C LEU A 129 3.61 -3.32 -15.80
N GLY A 130 3.83 -3.00 -17.07
CA GLY A 130 2.76 -2.92 -18.08
C GLY A 130 1.66 -1.93 -17.70
N ASN A 131 2.02 -0.83 -17.02
CA ASN A 131 1.08 0.15 -16.49
C ASN A 131 1.61 1.58 -16.72
N ARG A 132 0.85 2.41 -17.42
CA ARG A 132 1.22 3.79 -17.76
C ARG A 132 1.47 4.71 -16.57
N PHE A 133 0.91 4.39 -15.42
CA PHE A 133 1.06 5.17 -14.18
C PHE A 133 2.30 4.77 -13.36
N ALA A 134 3.00 3.71 -13.77
CA ALA A 134 4.11 3.16 -13.00
C ALA A 134 5.33 4.10 -12.93
N GLY A 135 5.48 5.03 -13.86
CA GLY A 135 6.59 5.97 -13.90
C GLY A 135 6.64 6.98 -12.76
N GLN A 136 5.54 7.17 -12.02
CA GLN A 136 5.43 8.18 -10.95
C GLN A 136 6.00 7.72 -9.59
N VAL A 137 6.60 6.54 -9.50
CA VAL A 137 6.98 5.94 -8.21
C VAL A 137 7.92 6.82 -7.40
N TYR A 138 8.96 7.36 -8.03
CA TYR A 138 9.96 8.16 -7.33
C TYR A 138 9.38 9.46 -6.76
N ASP A 139 8.56 10.17 -7.52
CA ASP A 139 7.89 11.40 -7.06
C ASP A 139 6.94 11.11 -5.89
N ARG A 140 6.19 10.01 -5.96
CA ARG A 140 5.32 9.55 -4.85
C ARG A 140 6.11 9.18 -3.61
N MET A 141 7.23 8.45 -3.78
CA MET A 141 8.12 8.12 -2.67
C MET A 141 8.77 9.35 -2.06
N LYS A 142 9.17 10.34 -2.88
CA LYS A 142 9.68 11.61 -2.40
C LYS A 142 8.65 12.35 -1.56
N LYS A 143 7.40 12.43 -2.02
CA LYS A 143 6.29 13.03 -1.25
C LYS A 143 6.08 12.33 0.11
N LEU A 144 6.15 11.01 0.15
CA LEU A 144 6.06 10.21 1.39
C LEU A 144 7.28 10.47 2.29
N ALA A 145 8.49 10.54 1.73
CA ALA A 145 9.73 10.81 2.47
C ALA A 145 9.72 12.21 3.10
N ASP A 146 9.31 13.23 2.34
CA ASP A 146 9.20 14.63 2.80
C ASP A 146 8.19 14.75 3.96
N ALA A 147 7.21 13.85 4.03
CA ALA A 147 6.25 13.75 5.12
C ALA A 147 6.71 12.86 6.29
N GLY A 148 7.89 12.28 6.22
CA GLY A 148 8.46 11.42 7.27
C GLY A 148 7.86 10.02 7.35
N ILE A 149 7.25 9.52 6.27
CA ILE A 149 6.74 8.14 6.19
C ILE A 149 7.91 7.18 5.93
N VAL A 150 8.06 6.18 6.78
CA VAL A 150 9.07 5.14 6.62
C VAL A 150 8.67 4.16 5.52
N MET A 151 9.62 3.83 4.65
CA MET A 151 9.41 2.94 3.51
C MET A 151 10.37 1.76 3.53
N HIS A 152 9.83 0.56 3.32
CA HIS A 152 10.60 -0.65 3.03
C HIS A 152 10.46 -0.97 1.55
N CYS A 153 11.58 -1.08 0.85
CA CYS A 153 11.59 -1.17 -0.60
C CYS A 153 12.01 -2.56 -1.08
N GLN A 154 11.45 -2.99 -2.20
CA GLN A 154 11.81 -4.23 -2.86
C GLN A 154 12.04 -4.03 -4.35
N ILE A 155 13.08 -4.70 -4.87
CA ILE A 155 13.39 -4.82 -6.30
C ILE A 155 13.34 -6.30 -6.67
N VAL A 156 12.50 -6.68 -7.62
CA VAL A 156 12.66 -7.94 -8.35
C VAL A 156 13.70 -7.68 -9.45
N LEU A 157 14.84 -8.36 -9.36
CA LEU A 157 15.96 -8.19 -10.27
C LEU A 157 15.79 -9.11 -11.48
N ILE A 158 15.73 -8.52 -12.66
CA ILE A 158 15.62 -9.24 -13.92
C ILE A 158 16.88 -9.00 -14.72
N PRO A 159 17.68 -10.07 -15.04
CA PRO A 159 18.85 -9.94 -15.87
C PRO A 159 18.55 -9.22 -17.21
N GLU A 160 19.45 -8.36 -17.64
CA GLU A 160 19.35 -7.58 -18.89
C GLU A 160 18.19 -6.56 -18.95
N VAL A 161 17.40 -6.43 -17.86
CA VAL A 161 16.29 -5.48 -17.80
C VAL A 161 16.59 -4.34 -16.82
N ASN A 162 16.72 -4.65 -15.52
CA ASN A 162 16.93 -3.66 -14.46
C ASN A 162 18.19 -3.92 -13.62
N ASN A 163 19.11 -4.75 -14.10
CA ASN A 163 20.44 -4.98 -13.49
C ASN A 163 21.47 -3.93 -13.93
N GLY A 164 22.73 -4.13 -13.53
CA GLY A 164 23.86 -3.29 -13.94
C GLY A 164 23.65 -1.81 -13.55
N ASP A 165 23.72 -0.92 -14.52
CA ASP A 165 23.65 0.52 -14.27
C ASP A 165 22.24 1.00 -13.86
N GLU A 166 21.19 0.32 -14.32
CA GLU A 166 19.83 0.60 -13.86
C GLU A 166 19.64 0.27 -12.37
N LEU A 167 20.20 -0.84 -11.90
CA LEU A 167 20.20 -1.17 -10.47
C LEU A 167 20.97 -0.12 -9.66
N LYS A 168 22.17 0.27 -10.11
CA LYS A 168 22.97 1.30 -9.45
C LYS A 168 22.21 2.63 -9.38
N ARG A 169 21.58 3.04 -10.49
CA ARG A 169 20.74 4.24 -10.54
C ARG A 169 19.63 4.15 -9.48
N THR A 170 18.87 3.06 -9.47
CA THR A 170 17.76 2.86 -8.55
C THR A 170 18.22 2.91 -7.09
N ILE A 171 19.34 2.25 -6.75
CA ILE A 171 19.92 2.29 -5.40
C ILE A 171 20.30 3.72 -5.01
N ASN A 172 20.97 4.45 -5.90
CA ASN A 172 21.40 5.83 -5.64
C ASN A 172 20.18 6.75 -5.44
N ASP A 173 19.16 6.64 -6.29
CA ASP A 173 17.93 7.43 -6.15
C ASP A 173 17.24 7.15 -4.81
N LEU A 174 17.10 5.87 -4.43
CA LEU A 174 16.52 5.49 -3.15
C LEU A 174 17.35 5.96 -1.95
N TYR A 175 18.68 5.96 -2.09
CA TYR A 175 19.57 6.48 -1.05
C TYR A 175 19.37 7.97 -0.79
N THR A 176 18.98 8.76 -1.80
CA THR A 176 18.65 10.18 -1.60
C THR A 176 17.44 10.41 -0.71
N LEU A 177 16.61 9.39 -0.53
CA LEU A 177 15.42 9.41 0.34
C LEU A 177 15.69 8.88 1.76
N TYR A 178 16.97 8.58 2.11
CA TYR A 178 17.34 8.21 3.47
C TYR A 178 17.09 9.39 4.43
N PRO A 179 16.59 9.19 5.68
CA PRO A 179 16.30 7.90 6.33
C PRO A 179 14.89 7.35 6.07
N ALA A 180 14.04 8.02 5.30
CA ALA A 180 12.69 7.56 5.05
C ALA A 180 12.66 6.19 4.34
N VAL A 181 13.53 5.96 3.36
CA VAL A 181 13.80 4.60 2.87
C VAL A 181 14.72 3.89 3.86
N ALA A 182 14.14 3.06 4.73
CA ALA A 182 14.85 2.39 5.82
C ALA A 182 15.62 1.15 5.35
N ASN A 183 15.10 0.44 4.36
CA ASN A 183 15.77 -0.72 3.79
C ASN A 183 15.38 -0.98 2.33
N LEU A 184 16.20 -1.78 1.65
CA LEU A 184 15.98 -2.23 0.29
C LEU A 184 16.34 -3.72 0.18
N ALA A 185 15.36 -4.54 -0.18
CA ALA A 185 15.55 -5.94 -0.55
C ALA A 185 15.69 -6.06 -2.07
N VAL A 186 16.69 -6.78 -2.53
CA VAL A 186 16.86 -7.13 -3.94
C VAL A 186 16.71 -8.64 -4.05
N VAL A 187 15.70 -9.09 -4.78
CA VAL A 187 15.35 -10.50 -4.94
C VAL A 187 15.40 -10.90 -6.40
N PRO A 188 15.77 -12.16 -6.71
CA PRO A 188 15.79 -12.66 -8.08
C PRO A 188 14.39 -12.84 -8.65
#